data_4ca104a8fa97d533c93f1674dac5a671
#
_entry.id   4ca104a8fa97d533c93f1674dac5a671
#
_cell.length_a   1.000
_cell.length_b   1.000
_cell.length_c   1.000
_cell.angle_alpha   90.00
_cell.angle_beta   90.00
_cell.angle_gamma   90.00
#
_symmetry.space_group_name_H-M   'P 1'
#
loop_
_entity.id
_entity.type
_entity.pdbx_description
1 polymer ?
#
loop_
_entity_poly.entity_id
_entity_poly.type
_entity_poly.pdbx_seq_one_letter_code
_entity_poly.pdbx_strand_id
1 'polypeptide(L)'
;HMTGIYMGQAVGGFGAVVAAILSWKTAFHWFGLIGILYALALAILLHEKPSHDTRVNYTAQETSTRSSLLSGFGVVLSNWVFWIILFFFAVPSLPGWATKNWLPTLFAQNLGIPMEEAGPISTITIAISSFVGVIWGGFLSDRWVKRNLKGRIYTSAIGLGLTIPALILLGIGHSLPAIVGAGLLFGVGYGMFDANNMPILCQFISA
;
A
#
# COMPACT_ATOMS: atom_id res chain seq x y z
N HIS A 1 5.71 -6.12 -7.87
CA HIS A 1 4.49 -5.30 -7.74
C HIS A 1 4.66 -4.19 -6.70
N MET A 2 5.01 -4.49 -5.46
CA MET A 2 5.22 -3.49 -4.39
C MET A 2 6.27 -2.43 -4.74
N THR A 3 7.36 -2.79 -5.42
CA THR A 3 8.40 -1.85 -5.87
C THR A 3 7.80 -0.72 -6.72
N GLY A 4 6.90 -1.04 -7.65
CA GLY A 4 6.25 -0.03 -8.50
C GLY A 4 5.40 0.96 -7.70
N ILE A 5 4.70 0.48 -6.66
CA ILE A 5 3.88 1.33 -5.77
C ILE A 5 4.77 2.32 -5.02
N TYR A 6 5.88 1.87 -4.43
CA TYR A 6 6.77 2.76 -3.69
C TYR A 6 7.56 3.72 -4.58
N MET A 7 7.94 3.29 -5.79
CA MET A 7 8.51 4.21 -6.79
C MET A 7 7.50 5.28 -7.21
N GLY A 8 6.27 4.89 -7.49
CA GLY A 8 5.19 5.83 -7.82
C GLY A 8 4.92 6.82 -6.67
N GLN A 9 4.95 6.35 -5.43
CA GLN A 9 4.79 7.20 -4.25
C GLN A 9 5.94 8.21 -4.10
N ALA A 10 7.19 7.79 -4.32
CA ALA A 10 8.35 8.67 -4.28
C ALA A 10 8.27 9.77 -5.35
N VAL A 11 7.95 9.40 -6.59
CA VAL A 11 7.79 10.34 -7.71
C VAL A 11 6.59 11.26 -7.50
N GLY A 12 5.50 10.75 -6.94
CA GLY A 12 4.28 11.52 -6.64
C GLY A 12 4.50 12.71 -5.71
N GLY A 13 5.50 12.62 -4.80
CA GLY A 13 5.88 13.73 -3.91
C GLY A 13 6.38 14.98 -4.63
N PHE A 14 6.91 14.82 -5.84
CA PHE A 14 7.31 15.96 -6.67
C PHE A 14 6.13 16.70 -7.30
N GLY A 15 4.91 16.17 -7.17
CA GLY A 15 3.70 16.87 -7.64
C GLY A 15 3.51 18.24 -7.01
N ALA A 16 3.90 18.43 -5.75
CA ALA A 16 3.87 19.71 -5.08
C ALA A 16 4.86 20.72 -5.72
N VAL A 17 6.04 20.25 -6.13
CA VAL A 17 7.04 21.08 -6.84
C VAL A 17 6.51 21.53 -8.20
N VAL A 18 5.92 20.59 -8.95
CA VAL A 18 5.32 20.91 -10.26
C VAL A 18 4.16 21.89 -10.11
N ALA A 19 3.33 21.72 -9.08
CA ALA A 19 2.22 22.61 -8.79
C ALA A 19 2.67 24.01 -8.39
N ALA A 20 3.79 24.16 -7.69
CA ALA A 20 4.36 25.45 -7.32
C ALA A 20 4.94 26.19 -8.55
N ILE A 21 5.61 25.46 -9.45
CA ILE A 21 6.25 26.07 -10.65
C ILE A 21 5.22 26.44 -11.72
N LEU A 22 4.26 25.56 -12.01
CA LEU A 22 3.35 25.71 -13.13
C LEU A 22 1.94 26.16 -12.73
N SER A 23 1.36 25.60 -11.77
CA SER A 23 0.09 25.70 -11.07
C SER A 23 -0.49 24.30 -10.82
N TRP A 24 -1.33 24.17 -9.80
CA TRP A 24 -1.97 22.88 -9.50
C TRP A 24 -2.86 22.37 -10.64
N LYS A 25 -3.56 23.26 -11.37
CA LYS A 25 -4.40 22.91 -12.53
C LYS A 25 -3.56 22.30 -13.65
N THR A 26 -2.45 22.93 -13.97
CA THR A 26 -1.52 22.47 -15.02
C THR A 26 -0.87 21.15 -14.63
N ALA A 27 -0.50 20.98 -13.37
CA ALA A 27 0.04 19.71 -12.87
C ALA A 27 -0.94 18.54 -13.08
N PHE A 28 -2.23 18.72 -12.73
CA PHE A 28 -3.25 17.69 -12.96
C PHE A 28 -3.46 17.37 -14.44
N HIS A 29 -3.42 18.35 -15.32
CA HIS A 29 -3.53 18.11 -16.77
C HIS A 29 -2.35 17.27 -17.30
N TRP A 30 -1.12 17.59 -16.88
CA TRP A 30 0.06 16.83 -17.28
C TRP A 30 0.04 15.40 -16.74
N PHE A 31 -0.28 15.21 -15.47
CA PHE A 31 -0.41 13.86 -14.90
C PHE A 31 -1.52 13.04 -15.58
N GLY A 32 -2.65 13.68 -15.89
CA GLY A 32 -3.73 13.05 -16.64
C GLY A 32 -3.29 12.63 -18.06
N LEU A 33 -2.59 13.51 -18.78
CA LEU A 33 -2.08 13.21 -20.11
C LEU A 33 -1.08 12.06 -20.09
N ILE A 34 -0.13 12.08 -19.15
CA ILE A 34 0.83 10.99 -18.97
C ILE A 34 0.11 9.67 -18.66
N GLY A 35 -0.94 9.72 -17.82
CA GLY A 35 -1.77 8.55 -17.49
C GLY A 35 -2.47 7.97 -18.71
N ILE A 36 -3.03 8.82 -19.59
CA ILE A 36 -3.67 8.39 -20.84
C ILE A 36 -2.64 7.75 -21.78
N LEU A 37 -1.48 8.39 -21.98
CA LEU A 37 -0.42 7.84 -22.81
C LEU A 37 0.10 6.49 -22.29
N TYR A 38 0.23 6.37 -20.96
CA TYR A 38 0.60 5.11 -20.32
C TYR A 38 -0.46 4.02 -20.53
N ALA A 39 -1.74 4.35 -20.39
CA ALA A 39 -2.83 3.42 -20.62
C ALA A 39 -2.86 2.93 -22.08
N LEU A 40 -2.64 3.83 -23.05
CA LEU A 40 -2.53 3.47 -24.47
C LEU A 40 -1.32 2.57 -24.74
N ALA A 41 -0.17 2.89 -24.15
CA ALA A 41 1.02 2.04 -24.25
C ALA A 41 0.76 0.63 -23.69
N LEU A 42 0.11 0.52 -22.53
CA LEU A 42 -0.27 -0.77 -21.95
C LEU A 42 -1.25 -1.54 -22.84
N ALA A 43 -2.26 -0.88 -23.40
CA ALA A 43 -3.23 -1.51 -24.31
C ALA A 43 -2.58 -2.09 -25.58
N ILE A 44 -1.50 -1.45 -26.05
CA ILE A 44 -0.75 -1.91 -27.23
C ILE A 44 0.23 -3.03 -26.86
N LEU A 45 0.93 -2.91 -25.72
CA LEU A 45 2.01 -3.81 -25.32
C LEU A 45 1.52 -5.06 -24.60
N LEU A 46 0.41 -4.96 -23.84
CA LEU A 46 -0.18 -6.09 -23.16
C LEU A 46 -1.05 -6.89 -24.12
N HIS A 47 -0.45 -7.87 -24.78
CA HIS A 47 -1.16 -8.91 -25.50
C HIS A 47 -1.37 -10.09 -24.53
N GLU A 48 -2.61 -10.36 -24.17
CA GLU A 48 -2.95 -11.60 -23.49
C GLU A 48 -2.66 -12.77 -24.44
N LYS A 49 -1.63 -13.58 -24.10
CA LYS A 49 -1.53 -14.91 -24.70
C LYS A 49 -2.75 -15.68 -24.25
N PRO A 50 -3.63 -16.17 -25.17
CA PRO A 50 -4.68 -17.06 -24.79
C PRO A 50 -4.03 -18.26 -24.10
N SER A 51 -4.31 -18.43 -22.82
CA SER A 51 -3.86 -19.58 -22.02
C SER A 51 -4.48 -20.83 -22.62
N HIS A 52 -3.66 -21.59 -23.35
CA HIS A 52 -4.08 -22.79 -24.09
C HIS A 52 -4.36 -23.98 -23.18
N ASP A 53 -4.29 -23.82 -21.87
CA ASP A 53 -4.47 -24.91 -20.92
C ASP A 53 -5.31 -24.48 -19.71
N THR A 54 -6.54 -24.19 -19.92
CA THR A 54 -7.61 -24.50 -18.95
C THR A 54 -8.94 -24.50 -19.70
N ARG A 55 -9.17 -25.50 -20.55
CA ARG A 55 -10.53 -25.96 -20.75
C ARG A 55 -10.97 -26.65 -19.46
N VAL A 56 -11.12 -25.92 -18.40
CA VAL A 56 -12.10 -26.24 -17.38
C VAL A 56 -13.42 -26.14 -18.14
N ASN A 57 -14.06 -27.27 -18.37
CA ASN A 57 -15.38 -27.37 -18.94
C ASN A 57 -16.34 -26.52 -18.09
N TYR A 58 -16.47 -25.26 -18.42
CA TYR A 58 -17.64 -24.48 -18.07
C TYR A 58 -18.76 -24.94 -19.00
N THR A 59 -19.16 -26.22 -18.85
CA THR A 59 -20.44 -26.67 -19.36
C THR A 59 -21.49 -25.86 -18.61
N ALA A 60 -21.98 -24.84 -19.30
CA ALA A 60 -23.33 -24.33 -19.24
C ALA A 60 -23.99 -24.34 -17.85
N GLN A 61 -23.87 -23.26 -17.14
CA GLN A 61 -24.96 -22.77 -16.32
C GLN A 61 -25.07 -21.25 -16.45
N GLU A 62 -25.32 -20.82 -17.69
CA GLU A 62 -25.85 -19.49 -17.98
C GLU A 62 -27.32 -19.41 -17.59
N THR A 63 -27.62 -19.57 -16.32
CA THR A 63 -28.97 -19.22 -15.84
C THR A 63 -28.82 -18.67 -14.43
N SER A 64 -29.05 -17.37 -14.31
CA SER A 64 -29.19 -16.69 -13.03
C SER A 64 -27.95 -15.91 -12.52
N THR A 65 -27.35 -15.05 -13.34
CA THR A 65 -26.20 -14.22 -12.92
C THR A 65 -26.57 -13.14 -11.88
N ARG A 66 -27.84 -12.80 -11.73
CA ARG A 66 -28.28 -11.76 -10.80
C ARG A 66 -28.61 -12.27 -9.40
N SER A 67 -29.14 -13.47 -9.28
CA SER A 67 -29.40 -14.10 -7.98
C SER A 67 -28.12 -14.68 -7.34
N SER A 68 -27.15 -15.04 -8.16
CA SER A 68 -25.85 -15.58 -7.73
C SER A 68 -24.96 -14.55 -7.01
N LEU A 69 -24.96 -13.27 -7.43
CA LEU A 69 -24.14 -12.25 -6.78
C LEU A 69 -24.64 -11.93 -5.38
N LEU A 70 -25.95 -11.73 -5.20
CA LEU A 70 -26.52 -11.44 -3.88
C LEU A 70 -26.40 -12.62 -2.91
N SER A 71 -26.56 -13.86 -3.39
CA SER A 71 -26.34 -15.05 -2.56
C SER A 71 -24.86 -15.23 -2.21
N GLY A 72 -23.93 -14.91 -3.13
CA GLY A 72 -22.49 -14.90 -2.87
C GLY A 72 -22.10 -13.90 -1.79
N PHE A 73 -22.63 -12.68 -1.85
CA PHE A 73 -22.43 -11.68 -0.79
C PHE A 73 -22.99 -12.16 0.56
N GLY A 74 -24.16 -12.78 0.59
CA GLY A 74 -24.74 -13.35 1.80
C GLY A 74 -23.83 -14.40 2.46
N VAL A 75 -23.28 -15.31 1.67
CA VAL A 75 -22.36 -16.36 2.15
C VAL A 75 -21.06 -15.74 2.73
N VAL A 76 -20.49 -14.78 2.01
CA VAL A 76 -19.25 -14.09 2.47
C VAL A 76 -19.49 -13.32 3.75
N LEU A 77 -20.56 -12.54 3.84
CA LEU A 77 -20.91 -11.74 5.02
C LEU A 77 -21.33 -12.58 6.23
N SER A 78 -21.86 -13.78 6.02
CA SER A 78 -22.19 -14.71 7.09
C SER A 78 -20.96 -15.41 7.69
N ASN A 79 -19.82 -15.34 7.03
CA ASN A 79 -18.61 -16.01 7.47
C ASN A 79 -17.85 -15.13 8.47
N TRP A 80 -17.78 -15.55 9.75
CA TRP A 80 -17.05 -14.83 10.79
C TRP A 80 -15.55 -14.64 10.47
N VAL A 81 -14.94 -15.60 9.78
CA VAL A 81 -13.54 -15.51 9.35
C VAL A 81 -13.31 -14.34 8.39
N PHE A 82 -14.28 -14.08 7.50
CA PHE A 82 -14.24 -12.92 6.60
C PHE A 82 -14.12 -11.60 7.38
N TRP A 83 -14.91 -11.43 8.45
CA TRP A 83 -14.87 -10.22 9.27
C TRP A 83 -13.55 -10.06 10.02
N ILE A 84 -12.99 -11.15 10.55
CA ILE A 84 -11.66 -11.11 11.18
C ILE A 84 -10.60 -10.64 10.20
N ILE A 85 -10.58 -11.22 8.99
CA ILE A 85 -9.64 -10.84 7.94
C ILE A 85 -9.86 -9.40 7.51
N LEU A 86 -11.11 -9.00 7.31
CA LEU A 86 -11.47 -7.63 6.93
C LEU A 86 -10.95 -6.62 7.98
N PHE A 87 -11.21 -6.86 9.26
CA PHE A 87 -10.71 -6.00 10.33
C PHE A 87 -9.20 -6.01 10.45
N PHE A 88 -8.56 -7.16 10.27
CA PHE A 88 -7.11 -7.26 10.26
C PHE A 88 -6.45 -6.36 9.21
N PHE A 89 -7.09 -6.19 8.05
CA PHE A 89 -6.59 -5.28 7.00
C PHE A 89 -7.10 -3.85 7.14
N ALA A 90 -8.36 -3.66 7.46
CA ALA A 90 -8.98 -2.33 7.51
C ALA A 90 -8.42 -1.46 8.63
N VAL A 91 -8.29 -2.00 9.84
CA VAL A 91 -7.87 -1.22 11.02
C VAL A 91 -6.45 -0.65 10.86
N PRO A 92 -5.42 -1.40 10.44
CA PRO A 92 -4.09 -0.83 10.20
C PRO A 92 -4.00 0.04 8.95
N SER A 93 -4.88 -0.18 7.97
CA SER A 93 -4.88 0.61 6.74
C SER A 93 -5.32 2.05 6.97
N LEU A 94 -6.24 2.31 7.90
CA LEU A 94 -6.68 3.67 8.23
C LEU A 94 -5.52 4.59 8.67
N PRO A 95 -4.75 4.29 9.73
CA PRO A 95 -3.62 5.13 10.10
C PRO A 95 -2.52 5.14 9.05
N GLY A 96 -2.33 4.03 8.32
CA GLY A 96 -1.37 3.95 7.23
C GLY A 96 -1.68 4.92 6.09
N TRP A 97 -2.91 4.96 5.65
CA TRP A 97 -3.40 5.89 4.63
C TRP A 97 -3.35 7.35 5.13
N ALA A 98 -3.84 7.59 6.34
CA ALA A 98 -3.80 8.91 6.94
C ALA A 98 -2.36 9.44 6.99
N THR A 99 -1.42 8.68 7.54
CA THR A 99 -0.03 9.10 7.65
C THR A 99 0.59 9.36 6.27
N LYS A 100 0.44 8.46 5.31
CA LYS A 100 1.02 8.61 3.98
C LYS A 100 0.50 9.86 3.24
N ASN A 101 -0.77 10.20 3.40
CA ASN A 101 -1.36 11.37 2.73
C ASN A 101 -1.09 12.69 3.44
N TRP A 102 -1.02 12.68 4.78
CA TRP A 102 -0.84 13.90 5.56
C TRP A 102 0.62 14.19 5.94
N LEU A 103 1.52 13.24 5.71
CA LEU A 103 2.93 13.40 6.08
C LEU A 103 3.59 14.64 5.48
N PRO A 104 3.41 14.98 4.18
CA PRO A 104 3.94 16.22 3.64
C PRO A 104 3.47 17.46 4.39
N THR A 105 2.19 17.49 4.77
CA THR A 105 1.59 18.59 5.53
C THR A 105 2.18 18.67 6.95
N LEU A 106 2.37 17.53 7.60
CA LEU A 106 3.00 17.46 8.93
C LEU A 106 4.47 17.95 8.87
N PHE A 107 5.20 17.56 7.82
CA PHE A 107 6.57 18.05 7.62
C PHE A 107 6.60 19.56 7.41
N ALA A 108 5.71 20.09 6.57
CA ALA A 108 5.62 21.53 6.33
C ALA A 108 5.28 22.31 7.60
N GLN A 109 4.29 21.86 8.36
CA GLN A 109 3.83 22.55 9.57
C GLN A 109 4.81 22.44 10.72
N ASN A 110 5.35 21.25 11.01
CA ASN A 110 6.23 21.04 12.15
C ASN A 110 7.63 21.60 11.95
N LEU A 111 8.08 21.71 10.71
CA LEU A 111 9.40 22.24 10.37
C LEU A 111 9.37 23.69 9.87
N GLY A 112 8.19 24.24 9.61
CA GLY A 112 8.04 25.59 9.05
C GLY A 112 8.62 25.73 7.64
N ILE A 113 8.67 24.63 6.85
CA ILE A 113 9.18 24.62 5.48
C ILE A 113 8.06 24.66 4.45
N PRO A 114 8.30 25.17 3.24
CA PRO A 114 7.30 25.19 2.19
C PRO A 114 6.94 23.77 1.73
N MET A 115 5.72 23.59 1.23
CA MET A 115 5.21 22.28 0.77
C MET A 115 6.04 21.69 -0.37
N GLU A 116 6.67 22.53 -1.18
CA GLU A 116 7.56 22.15 -2.29
C GLU A 116 8.78 21.34 -1.80
N GLU A 117 9.27 21.65 -0.60
CA GLU A 117 10.37 20.92 0.05
C GLU A 117 9.85 19.75 0.89
N ALA A 118 8.78 19.99 1.65
CA ALA A 118 8.18 18.99 2.53
C ALA A 118 7.63 17.76 1.76
N GLY A 119 7.06 17.98 0.58
CA GLY A 119 6.50 16.93 -0.26
C GLY A 119 7.54 15.87 -0.64
N PRO A 120 8.59 16.23 -1.38
CA PRO A 120 9.64 15.27 -1.75
C PRO A 120 10.33 14.62 -0.55
N ILE A 121 10.70 15.41 0.46
CA ILE A 121 11.39 14.88 1.66
C ILE A 121 10.54 13.79 2.33
N SER A 122 9.27 14.07 2.58
CA SER A 122 8.38 13.14 3.26
C SER A 122 8.10 11.87 2.45
N THR A 123 7.81 12.02 1.15
CA THR A 123 7.45 10.90 0.29
C THR A 123 8.64 10.00 -0.03
N ILE A 124 9.83 10.57 -0.26
CA ILE A 124 11.06 9.81 -0.44
C ILE A 124 11.43 9.08 0.84
N THR A 125 11.32 9.74 2.00
CA THR A 125 11.58 9.12 3.31
C THR A 125 10.71 7.87 3.50
N ILE A 126 9.40 7.97 3.27
CA ILE A 126 8.49 6.82 3.39
C ILE A 126 8.75 5.77 2.30
N ALA A 127 8.97 6.16 1.06
CA ALA A 127 9.15 5.21 -0.02
C ALA A 127 10.39 4.33 0.20
N ILE A 128 11.53 4.93 0.54
CA ILE A 128 12.78 4.21 0.80
C ILE A 128 12.62 3.31 2.03
N SER A 129 12.10 3.84 3.13
CA SER A 129 11.95 3.06 4.37
C SER A 129 10.92 1.94 4.24
N SER A 130 9.82 2.17 3.53
CA SER A 130 8.84 1.12 3.25
C SER A 130 9.42 0.03 2.35
N PHE A 131 10.23 0.39 1.36
CA PHE A 131 10.93 -0.58 0.51
C PHE A 131 11.86 -1.47 1.33
N VAL A 132 12.66 -0.88 2.23
CA VAL A 132 13.49 -1.63 3.18
C VAL A 132 12.61 -2.51 4.07
N GLY A 133 11.50 -1.99 4.59
CA GLY A 133 10.55 -2.72 5.42
C GLY A 133 9.95 -3.94 4.70
N VAL A 134 9.59 -3.80 3.43
CA VAL A 134 9.08 -4.92 2.60
C VAL A 134 10.12 -6.02 2.44
N ILE A 135 11.36 -5.66 2.15
CA ILE A 135 12.44 -6.65 1.99
C ILE A 135 12.68 -7.40 3.31
N TRP A 136 12.86 -6.66 4.41
CA TRP A 136 13.09 -7.26 5.73
C TRP A 136 11.89 -8.05 6.22
N GLY A 137 10.69 -7.50 6.05
CA GLY A 137 9.43 -8.16 6.42
C GLY A 137 9.21 -9.46 5.63
N GLY A 138 9.47 -9.46 4.33
CA GLY A 138 9.43 -10.65 3.48
C GLY A 138 10.43 -11.71 3.93
N PHE A 139 11.70 -11.33 4.06
CA PHE A 139 12.76 -12.24 4.50
C PHE A 139 12.49 -12.86 5.87
N LEU A 140 12.08 -12.03 6.84
CA LEU A 140 11.81 -12.50 8.21
C LEU A 140 10.60 -13.43 8.25
N SER A 141 9.54 -13.08 7.54
CA SER A 141 8.33 -13.91 7.47
C SER A 141 8.58 -15.26 6.81
N ASP A 142 9.33 -15.30 5.70
CA ASP A 142 9.65 -16.54 5.00
C ASP A 142 10.56 -17.45 5.84
N ARG A 143 11.45 -16.87 6.63
CA ARG A 143 12.25 -17.63 7.58
C ARG A 143 11.42 -18.22 8.73
N TRP A 144 10.47 -17.45 9.25
CA TRP A 144 9.63 -17.88 10.37
C TRP A 144 8.56 -18.87 9.96
N VAL A 145 7.96 -18.73 8.80
CA VAL A 145 6.96 -19.67 8.27
C VAL A 145 7.50 -21.10 8.15
N LYS A 146 8.80 -21.25 7.86
CA LYS A 146 9.45 -22.58 7.86
C LYS A 146 9.40 -23.30 9.22
N ARG A 147 9.27 -22.55 10.32
CA ARG A 147 9.18 -23.10 11.68
C ARG A 147 7.75 -23.04 12.26
N ASN A 148 6.97 -22.04 11.87
CA ASN A 148 5.62 -21.82 12.38
C ASN A 148 4.77 -21.10 11.33
N LEU A 149 3.64 -21.69 10.94
CA LEU A 149 2.70 -21.12 9.95
C LEU A 149 2.22 -19.70 10.33
N LYS A 150 2.23 -19.34 11.62
CA LYS A 150 1.89 -17.99 12.10
C LYS A 150 3.01 -16.97 11.90
N GLY A 151 4.16 -17.34 11.32
CA GLY A 151 5.32 -16.47 11.16
C GLY A 151 5.00 -15.14 10.43
N ARG A 152 4.13 -15.17 9.42
CA ARG A 152 3.69 -13.97 8.69
C ARG A 152 2.89 -13.02 9.58
N ILE A 153 2.01 -13.56 10.43
CA ILE A 153 1.21 -12.77 11.37
C ILE A 153 2.11 -12.09 12.40
N TYR A 154 3.10 -12.80 12.93
CA TYR A 154 4.04 -12.21 13.89
C TYR A 154 4.90 -11.11 13.26
N THR A 155 5.37 -11.30 12.04
CA THR A 155 6.12 -10.25 11.32
C THR A 155 5.26 -9.01 11.08
N SER A 156 4.00 -9.20 10.68
CA SER A 156 3.04 -8.08 10.51
C SER A 156 2.76 -7.37 11.83
N ALA A 157 2.59 -8.13 12.93
CA ALA A 157 2.35 -7.55 14.25
C ALA A 157 3.56 -6.73 14.75
N ILE A 158 4.79 -7.21 14.54
CA ILE A 158 6.01 -6.44 14.84
C ILE A 158 6.05 -5.17 14.01
N GLY A 159 5.80 -5.28 12.70
CA GLY A 159 5.75 -4.12 11.82
C GLY A 159 4.76 -3.06 12.30
N LEU A 160 3.53 -3.45 12.63
CA LEU A 160 2.52 -2.55 13.18
C LEU A 160 2.93 -2.00 14.55
N GLY A 161 3.56 -2.82 15.40
CA GLY A 161 4.10 -2.37 16.68
C GLY A 161 5.12 -1.24 16.53
N LEU A 162 5.95 -1.28 15.50
CA LEU A 162 6.92 -0.21 15.19
C LEU A 162 6.25 1.08 14.71
N THR A 163 5.06 1.00 14.12
CA THR A 163 4.35 2.22 13.69
C THR A 163 3.80 3.03 14.86
N ILE A 164 3.56 2.43 16.02
CA ILE A 164 3.03 3.13 17.21
C ILE A 164 3.99 4.22 17.71
N PRO A 165 5.25 3.91 18.10
CA PRO A 165 6.19 4.93 18.51
C PRO A 165 6.52 5.92 17.38
N ALA A 166 6.51 5.47 16.13
CA ALA A 166 6.68 6.35 14.99
C ALA A 166 5.59 7.42 14.89
N LEU A 167 4.32 7.04 15.04
CA LEU A 167 3.19 7.99 15.02
C LEU A 167 3.24 8.97 16.21
N ILE A 168 3.62 8.50 17.39
CA ILE A 168 3.81 9.37 18.55
C ILE A 168 4.91 10.41 18.26
N LEU A 169 6.06 9.96 17.76
CA LEU A 169 7.17 10.85 17.41
C LEU A 169 6.83 11.83 16.29
N LEU A 170 6.01 11.43 15.31
CA LEU A 170 5.51 12.34 14.27
C LEU A 170 4.59 13.42 14.85
N GLY A 171 3.79 13.08 15.87
CA GLY A 171 2.87 14.04 16.50
C GLY A 171 3.55 15.06 17.41
N ILE A 172 4.64 14.66 18.11
CA ILE A 172 5.32 15.53 19.09
C ILE A 172 6.67 16.07 18.60
N GLY A 173 7.16 15.60 17.46
CA GLY A 173 8.48 16.00 16.94
C GLY A 173 8.45 17.38 16.31
N HIS A 174 9.44 18.24 16.68
CA HIS A 174 9.60 19.59 16.13
C HIS A 174 10.98 19.79 15.46
N SER A 175 11.79 18.75 15.35
CA SER A 175 13.09 18.82 14.69
C SER A 175 13.15 17.92 13.47
N LEU A 176 13.88 18.34 12.45
CA LEU A 176 14.03 17.57 11.21
C LEU A 176 14.51 16.13 11.46
N PRO A 177 15.54 15.86 12.29
CA PRO A 177 15.97 14.49 12.56
C PRO A 177 14.89 13.64 13.24
N ALA A 178 14.11 14.22 14.17
CA ALA A 178 13.05 13.50 14.86
C ALA A 178 11.93 13.11 13.91
N ILE A 179 11.47 14.03 13.06
CA ILE A 179 10.37 13.81 12.12
C ILE A 179 10.80 12.86 11.00
N VAL A 180 12.00 13.03 10.43
CA VAL A 180 12.55 12.13 9.43
C VAL A 180 12.76 10.74 10.03
N GLY A 181 13.34 10.64 11.22
CA GLY A 181 13.53 9.38 11.94
C GLY A 181 12.22 8.66 12.22
N ALA A 182 11.18 9.39 12.63
CA ALA A 182 9.85 8.87 12.83
C ALA A 182 9.21 8.39 11.51
N GLY A 183 9.37 9.14 10.43
CA GLY A 183 8.92 8.74 9.08
C GLY A 183 9.62 7.47 8.58
N LEU A 184 10.94 7.36 8.82
CA LEU A 184 11.71 6.15 8.50
C LEU A 184 11.21 4.94 9.29
N LEU A 185 11.02 5.10 10.60
CA LEU A 185 10.51 4.03 11.47
C LEU A 185 9.10 3.60 11.07
N PHE A 186 8.23 4.57 10.76
CA PHE A 186 6.88 4.29 10.26
C PHE A 186 6.92 3.51 8.94
N GLY A 187 7.73 3.96 7.98
CA GLY A 187 7.84 3.31 6.67
C GLY A 187 8.35 1.87 6.79
N VAL A 188 9.39 1.62 7.58
CA VAL A 188 9.90 0.25 7.82
C VAL A 188 8.81 -0.62 8.44
N GLY A 189 8.16 -0.16 9.52
CA GLY A 189 7.12 -0.91 10.20
C GLY A 189 5.92 -1.22 9.30
N TYR A 190 5.44 -0.20 8.58
CA TYR A 190 4.32 -0.38 7.65
C TYR A 190 4.69 -1.25 6.45
N GLY A 191 5.91 -1.15 5.92
CA GLY A 191 6.41 -2.00 4.85
C GLY A 191 6.49 -3.48 5.26
N MET A 192 6.90 -3.77 6.49
CA MET A 192 6.87 -5.13 7.04
C MET A 192 5.46 -5.71 7.11
N PHE A 193 4.47 -4.90 7.50
CA PHE A 193 3.06 -5.29 7.49
C PHE A 193 2.57 -5.53 6.07
N ASP A 194 2.80 -4.59 5.17
CA ASP A 194 2.28 -4.57 3.80
C ASP A 194 2.80 -5.75 2.96
N ALA A 195 4.05 -6.16 3.17
CA ALA A 195 4.67 -7.32 2.50
C ALA A 195 3.91 -8.64 2.76
N ASN A 196 3.23 -8.75 3.91
CA ASN A 196 2.59 -9.98 4.34
C ASN A 196 1.08 -10.02 4.09
N ASN A 197 0.46 -8.93 3.64
CA ASN A 197 -0.98 -8.82 3.47
C ASN A 197 -1.54 -9.88 2.51
N MET A 198 -1.09 -9.88 1.25
CA MET A 198 -1.54 -10.86 0.27
C MET A 198 -1.17 -12.31 0.62
N PRO A 199 0.07 -12.61 1.07
CA PRO A 199 0.41 -13.96 1.52
C PRO A 199 -0.45 -14.48 2.67
N ILE A 200 -0.81 -13.64 3.64
CA ILE A 200 -1.71 -14.02 4.73
C ILE A 200 -3.10 -14.35 4.17
N LEU A 201 -3.63 -13.47 3.32
CA LEU A 201 -4.93 -13.68 2.69
C LEU A 201 -4.99 -15.01 1.92
N CYS A 202 -3.98 -15.28 1.08
CA CYS A 202 -3.91 -16.53 0.33
C CYS A 202 -3.76 -17.77 1.23
N GLN A 203 -3.12 -17.64 2.38
CA GLN A 203 -2.93 -18.74 3.33
C GLN A 203 -4.25 -19.17 4.01
N PHE A 204 -5.20 -18.25 4.19
CA PHE A 204 -6.47 -18.51 4.88
C PHE A 204 -7.67 -18.70 3.93
N ILE A 205 -7.53 -18.34 2.66
CA ILE A 205 -8.58 -18.47 1.63
C ILE A 205 -8.28 -19.65 0.69
N SER A 206 -7.28 -20.49 0.94
CA SER A 206 -7.07 -21.67 0.10
C SER A 206 -8.31 -22.54 0.14
N ALA A 207 -8.84 -22.75 -1.05
CA ALA A 207 -10.07 -23.40 -1.43
C ALA A 207 -10.26 -24.80 -0.83
#